data_a2ab6a73cc6f3ce091edbb1d140c68cc
#
_entry.id   a2ab6a73cc6f3ce091edbb1d140c68cc
#
_cell.length_a   1.000
_cell.length_b   1.000
_cell.length_c   1.000
_cell.angle_alpha   90.00
_cell.angle_beta   90.00
_cell.angle_gamma   90.00
#
_symmetry.space_group_name_H-M   'P 1'
#
loop_
_entity.id
_entity.type
_entity.pdbx_description
1 polymer ?
#
loop_
_entity_poly.entity_id
_entity_poly.type
_entity_poly.pdbx_seq_one_letter_code
_entity_poly.pdbx_strand_id
1 'polypeptide(L)'
;MTSRFLQTLLDDASRPFRSGGHFAYHYSRGKLWSDCIFRELLKRGIFPAEANFLDLGCGQGSLFAWLLAAHHLHQQGNWPSDWAPAPMPLSLRGFELMQKDVDRAAQAFGADHPVVKIRQGDMCKVDFGQADVVTILDALHYINHLRQKDVLKRIYAALPPAGLFLPRVGDAGAGLPYHICNWVDHAVTFVRGHRLPTLYGRKLAEWIDLLKNLGFQVETMPMSEGKPFANIMLICRKPK
;
A
#
# COMPACT_ATOMS: atom_id res chain seq x y z
N MET A 1 -4.30 -12.11 -23.77
CA MET A 1 -3.61 -10.81 -23.62
C MET A 1 -3.25 -10.49 -22.16
N THR A 2 -4.14 -10.65 -21.23
CA THR A 2 -3.97 -10.25 -19.81
C THR A 2 -2.77 -10.90 -19.12
N SER A 3 -2.49 -12.19 -19.36
CA SER A 3 -1.37 -12.89 -18.69
C SER A 3 0.02 -12.35 -19.11
N ARG A 4 0.23 -12.08 -20.41
CA ARG A 4 1.50 -11.54 -20.92
C ARG A 4 1.75 -10.11 -20.45
N PHE A 5 0.70 -9.27 -20.44
CA PHE A 5 0.77 -7.92 -19.92
C PHE A 5 1.16 -7.90 -18.44
N LEU A 6 0.47 -8.71 -17.60
CA LEU A 6 0.78 -8.79 -16.17
C LEU A 6 2.22 -9.25 -15.92
N GLN A 7 2.73 -10.17 -16.73
CA GLN A 7 4.13 -10.60 -16.63
C GLN A 7 5.09 -9.44 -16.97
N THR A 8 4.82 -8.69 -18.03
CA THR A 8 5.63 -7.50 -18.40
C THR A 8 5.60 -6.45 -17.29
N LEU A 9 4.42 -6.11 -16.78
CA LEU A 9 4.26 -5.16 -15.69
C LEU A 9 5.02 -5.61 -14.43
N LEU A 10 4.93 -6.90 -14.08
CA LEU A 10 5.67 -7.48 -12.96
C LEU A 10 7.18 -7.41 -13.17
N ASP A 11 7.65 -7.71 -14.37
CA ASP A 11 9.07 -7.69 -14.72
C ASP A 11 9.63 -6.26 -14.62
N ASP A 12 8.90 -5.28 -15.14
CA ASP A 12 9.29 -3.86 -15.10
C ASP A 12 9.25 -3.31 -13.67
N ALA A 13 8.18 -3.59 -12.91
CA ALA A 13 8.04 -3.14 -11.53
C ALA A 13 9.05 -3.78 -10.57
N SER A 14 9.47 -5.04 -10.82
CA SER A 14 10.44 -5.72 -9.95
C SER A 14 11.90 -5.43 -10.32
N ARG A 15 12.17 -4.98 -11.54
CA ARG A 15 13.53 -4.74 -12.06
C ARG A 15 14.39 -3.82 -11.19
N PRO A 16 13.88 -2.68 -10.67
CA PRO A 16 14.69 -1.77 -9.84
C PRO A 16 15.27 -2.44 -8.59
N PHE A 17 14.56 -3.43 -8.02
CA PHE A 17 14.99 -4.09 -6.79
C PHE A 17 16.17 -5.06 -6.96
N ARG A 18 16.64 -5.31 -8.19
CA ARG A 18 17.86 -6.11 -8.43
C ARG A 18 19.09 -5.46 -7.82
N SER A 19 19.18 -4.12 -7.83
CA SER A 19 20.24 -3.36 -7.18
C SER A 19 20.22 -3.47 -5.66
N GLY A 20 19.03 -3.68 -5.06
CA GLY A 20 18.85 -3.91 -3.62
C GLY A 20 19.20 -5.34 -3.17
N GLY A 21 19.70 -6.20 -4.07
CA GLY A 21 20.14 -7.56 -3.81
C GLY A 21 19.04 -8.60 -3.99
N HIS A 22 19.43 -9.87 -3.89
CA HIS A 22 18.59 -11.02 -4.18
C HIS A 22 17.28 -11.04 -3.36
N PHE A 23 17.36 -10.76 -2.05
CA PHE A 23 16.18 -10.70 -1.20
C PHE A 23 15.21 -9.60 -1.64
N ALA A 24 15.69 -8.38 -1.89
CA ALA A 24 14.85 -7.25 -2.29
C ALA A 24 14.08 -7.55 -3.57
N TYR A 25 14.76 -8.12 -4.57
CA TYR A 25 14.16 -8.50 -5.84
C TYR A 25 13.08 -9.58 -5.68
N HIS A 26 13.40 -10.72 -5.06
CA HIS A 26 12.46 -11.83 -4.93
C HIS A 26 11.29 -11.51 -4.01
N TYR A 27 11.53 -10.75 -2.95
CA TYR A 27 10.46 -10.28 -2.05
C TYR A 27 9.47 -9.36 -2.79
N SER A 28 9.95 -8.30 -3.48
CA SER A 28 9.06 -7.42 -4.24
C SER A 28 8.33 -8.15 -5.34
N ARG A 29 9.03 -8.96 -6.11
CA ARG A 29 8.42 -9.74 -7.18
C ARG A 29 7.36 -10.70 -6.67
N GLY A 30 7.65 -11.42 -5.59
CA GLY A 30 6.70 -12.32 -4.96
C GLY A 30 5.46 -11.59 -4.43
N LYS A 31 5.64 -10.46 -3.74
CA LYS A 31 4.54 -9.64 -3.24
C LYS A 31 3.67 -9.08 -4.37
N LEU A 32 4.27 -8.49 -5.39
CA LEU A 32 3.56 -7.92 -6.53
C LEU A 32 2.77 -8.96 -7.33
N TRP A 33 3.30 -10.19 -7.44
CA TRP A 33 2.64 -11.29 -8.13
C TRP A 33 1.51 -11.92 -7.31
N SER A 34 1.78 -12.22 -6.03
CA SER A 34 0.87 -13.02 -5.21
C SER A 34 -0.26 -12.21 -4.56
N ASP A 35 -0.10 -10.89 -4.47
CA ASP A 35 -1.04 -10.00 -3.80
C ASP A 35 -1.94 -9.29 -4.82
N CYS A 36 -3.20 -9.68 -4.87
CA CYS A 36 -4.18 -9.18 -5.84
C CYS A 36 -4.40 -7.66 -5.76
N ILE A 37 -4.09 -7.02 -4.63
CA ILE A 37 -4.33 -5.59 -4.42
C ILE A 37 -3.68 -4.73 -5.50
N PHE A 38 -2.44 -5.03 -5.86
CA PHE A 38 -1.69 -4.25 -6.85
C PHE A 38 -2.39 -4.23 -8.21
N ARG A 39 -2.87 -5.41 -8.64
CA ARG A 39 -3.62 -5.55 -9.89
C ARG A 39 -4.99 -4.88 -9.82
N GLU A 40 -5.76 -5.16 -8.76
CA GLU A 40 -7.14 -4.67 -8.64
C GLU A 40 -7.23 -3.15 -8.53
N LEU A 41 -6.31 -2.49 -7.83
CA LEU A 41 -6.27 -1.03 -7.73
C LEU A 41 -6.08 -0.36 -9.10
N LEU A 42 -5.24 -0.91 -9.98
CA LEU A 42 -5.03 -0.42 -11.34
C LEU A 42 -6.20 -0.77 -12.25
N LYS A 43 -6.59 -2.05 -12.29
CA LYS A 43 -7.64 -2.54 -13.18
C LYS A 43 -8.97 -1.78 -13.01
N ARG A 44 -9.33 -1.49 -11.75
CA ARG A 44 -10.58 -0.80 -11.41
C ARG A 44 -10.50 0.72 -11.48
N GLY A 45 -9.32 1.29 -11.75
CA GLY A 45 -9.15 2.75 -11.79
C GLY A 45 -9.46 3.42 -10.45
N ILE A 46 -9.00 2.82 -9.36
CA ILE A 46 -9.27 3.37 -8.02
C ILE A 46 -8.52 4.69 -7.80
N PHE A 47 -7.34 4.82 -8.38
CA PHE A 47 -6.52 6.03 -8.29
C PHE A 47 -7.03 7.14 -9.21
N PRO A 48 -6.89 8.43 -8.82
CA PRO A 48 -7.10 9.54 -9.74
C PRO A 48 -6.08 9.52 -10.89
N ALA A 49 -6.40 10.20 -12.00
CA ALA A 49 -5.54 10.22 -13.19
C ALA A 49 -4.13 10.75 -12.89
N GLU A 50 -4.05 11.78 -12.05
CA GLU A 50 -2.79 12.37 -11.57
C GLU A 50 -2.88 12.54 -10.06
N ALA A 51 -1.81 12.23 -9.33
CA ALA A 51 -1.83 12.33 -7.86
C ALA A 51 -0.44 12.45 -7.23
N ASN A 52 -0.43 13.11 -6.07
CA ASN A 52 0.64 13.04 -5.09
C ASN A 52 0.32 11.92 -4.09
N PHE A 53 1.14 10.89 -4.04
CA PHE A 53 0.95 9.74 -3.18
C PHE A 53 1.75 9.84 -1.89
N LEU A 54 1.16 9.36 -0.80
CA LEU A 54 1.82 9.10 0.47
C LEU A 54 1.54 7.65 0.90
N ASP A 55 2.59 6.85 1.08
CA ASP A 55 2.48 5.47 1.56
C ASP A 55 3.12 5.32 2.95
N LEU A 56 2.32 4.98 3.96
CA LEU A 56 2.74 4.82 5.34
C LEU A 56 2.95 3.34 5.66
N GLY A 57 4.19 2.98 5.98
CA GLY A 57 4.64 1.59 6.04
C GLY A 57 4.92 1.03 4.65
N CYS A 58 5.55 1.83 3.79
CA CYS A 58 5.75 1.53 2.37
C CYS A 58 6.71 0.36 2.10
N GLY A 59 7.38 -0.17 3.12
CA GLY A 59 8.42 -1.17 2.95
C GLY A 59 9.53 -0.64 2.04
N GLN A 60 9.98 -1.46 1.11
CA GLN A 60 11.00 -1.06 0.12
C GLN A 60 10.39 -0.34 -1.12
N GLY A 61 9.12 0.09 -1.08
CA GLY A 61 8.49 0.88 -2.14
C GLY A 61 7.88 0.07 -3.29
N SER A 62 7.43 -1.17 -3.02
CA SER A 62 6.86 -2.02 -4.07
C SER A 62 5.64 -1.40 -4.78
N LEU A 63 4.77 -0.67 -4.05
CA LEU A 63 3.65 0.07 -4.66
C LEU A 63 4.15 1.15 -5.62
N PHE A 64 5.21 1.87 -5.27
CA PHE A 64 5.75 2.93 -6.11
C PHE A 64 6.34 2.38 -7.42
N ALA A 65 7.10 1.29 -7.34
CA ALA A 65 7.61 0.62 -8.53
C ALA A 65 6.47 0.13 -9.44
N TRP A 66 5.39 -0.37 -8.85
CA TRP A 66 4.19 -0.81 -9.59
C TRP A 66 3.52 0.34 -10.33
N LEU A 67 3.32 1.49 -9.66
CA LEU A 67 2.72 2.68 -10.25
C LEU A 67 3.58 3.27 -11.37
N LEU A 68 4.90 3.33 -11.18
CA LEU A 68 5.84 3.82 -12.20
C LEU A 68 5.84 2.92 -13.45
N ALA A 69 5.90 1.60 -13.25
CA ALA A 69 5.86 0.63 -14.35
C ALA A 69 4.52 0.68 -15.09
N ALA A 70 3.40 0.81 -14.36
CA ALA A 70 2.07 0.96 -14.94
C ALA A 70 1.97 2.22 -15.81
N HIS A 71 2.41 3.37 -15.28
CA HIS A 71 2.43 4.63 -16.01
C HIS A 71 3.28 4.53 -17.29
N HIS A 72 4.49 3.96 -17.18
CA HIS A 72 5.39 3.78 -18.32
C HIS A 72 4.78 2.92 -19.43
N LEU A 73 4.21 1.76 -19.08
CA LEU A 73 3.54 0.88 -20.07
C LEU A 73 2.32 1.55 -20.71
N HIS A 74 1.56 2.33 -19.96
CA HIS A 74 0.43 3.10 -20.48
C HIS A 74 0.89 4.16 -21.48
N GLN A 75 1.95 4.91 -21.18
CA GLN A 75 2.55 5.89 -22.11
C GLN A 75 3.06 5.26 -23.40
N GLN A 76 3.53 4.02 -23.35
CA GLN A 76 3.98 3.27 -24.54
C GLN A 76 2.83 2.68 -25.37
N GLY A 77 1.58 2.87 -24.98
CA GLY A 77 0.42 2.23 -25.62
C GLY A 77 0.29 0.73 -25.33
N ASN A 78 1.09 0.19 -24.41
CA ASN A 78 1.09 -1.20 -23.98
C ASN A 78 0.15 -1.43 -22.77
N TRP A 79 -1.08 -0.90 -22.83
CA TRP A 79 -2.05 -0.96 -21.74
C TRP A 79 -3.30 -1.73 -22.18
N PRO A 80 -3.90 -2.57 -21.31
CA PRO A 80 -5.12 -3.29 -21.67
C PRO A 80 -6.29 -2.33 -21.85
N SER A 81 -7.04 -2.50 -22.92
CA SER A 81 -8.19 -1.66 -23.25
C SER A 81 -9.39 -1.83 -22.29
N ASP A 82 -9.41 -2.94 -21.56
CA ASP A 82 -10.43 -3.27 -20.54
C ASP A 82 -10.05 -2.79 -19.13
N TRP A 83 -8.89 -2.12 -18.99
CA TRP A 83 -8.48 -1.52 -17.73
C TRP A 83 -8.68 0.00 -17.77
N ALA A 84 -8.94 0.59 -16.59
CA ALA A 84 -8.89 2.04 -16.47
C ALA A 84 -7.48 2.56 -16.82
N PRO A 85 -7.34 3.81 -17.32
CA PRO A 85 -6.03 4.41 -17.58
C PRO A 85 -5.11 4.34 -16.36
N ALA A 86 -3.83 4.11 -16.57
CA ALA A 86 -2.87 4.09 -15.48
C ALA A 86 -2.73 5.50 -14.88
N PRO A 87 -2.63 5.62 -13.55
CA PRO A 87 -2.41 6.90 -12.91
C PRO A 87 -1.01 7.45 -13.26
N MET A 88 -0.89 8.78 -13.33
CA MET A 88 0.37 9.47 -13.40
C MET A 88 0.78 9.92 -11.97
N PRO A 89 1.82 9.32 -11.37
CA PRO A 89 2.29 9.76 -10.07
C PRO A 89 3.11 11.05 -10.22
N LEU A 90 2.60 12.16 -9.66
CA LEU A 90 3.31 13.44 -9.62
C LEU A 90 4.41 13.43 -8.56
N SER A 91 4.14 12.81 -7.41
CA SER A 91 5.13 12.48 -6.38
C SER A 91 4.75 11.20 -5.65
N LEU A 92 5.76 10.44 -5.22
CA LEU A 92 5.64 9.20 -4.47
C LEU A 92 6.46 9.33 -3.19
N ARG A 93 5.79 9.69 -2.08
CA ARG A 93 6.42 9.84 -0.77
C ARG A 93 6.08 8.65 0.10
N GLY A 94 7.09 8.06 0.74
CA GLY A 94 6.92 6.92 1.64
C GLY A 94 7.64 7.10 2.97
N PHE A 95 7.01 6.61 4.04
CA PHE A 95 7.66 6.45 5.33
C PHE A 95 7.67 4.97 5.72
N GLU A 96 8.84 4.49 6.11
CA GLU A 96 9.05 3.12 6.59
C GLU A 96 9.82 3.15 7.90
N LEU A 97 9.37 2.37 8.88
CA LEU A 97 10.03 2.30 10.19
C LEU A 97 11.39 1.61 10.11
N MET A 98 11.49 0.61 9.24
CA MET A 98 12.64 -0.26 9.15
C MET A 98 13.71 0.31 8.22
N GLN A 99 14.84 0.77 8.78
CA GLN A 99 15.96 1.33 8.01
C GLN A 99 16.42 0.41 6.88
N LYS A 100 16.46 -0.89 7.12
CA LYS A 100 16.86 -1.89 6.13
C LYS A 100 16.01 -1.90 4.86
N ASP A 101 14.72 -1.61 4.97
CA ASP A 101 13.84 -1.51 3.81
C ASP A 101 13.97 -0.14 3.13
N VAL A 102 14.23 0.92 3.89
CA VAL A 102 14.59 2.24 3.34
C VAL A 102 15.89 2.16 2.54
N ASP A 103 16.91 1.45 3.04
CA ASP A 103 18.18 1.25 2.34
C ASP A 103 17.97 0.49 1.02
N ARG A 104 17.13 -0.54 1.02
CA ARG A 104 16.75 -1.28 -0.20
C ARG A 104 16.00 -0.41 -1.20
N ALA A 105 15.11 0.45 -0.71
CA ALA A 105 14.40 1.42 -1.54
C ALA A 105 15.38 2.42 -2.17
N ALA A 106 16.34 2.95 -1.39
CA ALA A 106 17.36 3.86 -1.89
C ALA A 106 18.23 3.22 -2.98
N GLN A 107 18.55 1.93 -2.84
CA GLN A 107 19.27 1.18 -3.87
C GLN A 107 18.42 0.93 -5.12
N ALA A 108 17.11 0.71 -4.97
CA ALA A 108 16.20 0.44 -6.08
C ALA A 108 15.88 1.69 -6.90
N PHE A 109 15.62 2.81 -6.25
CA PHE A 109 15.18 4.05 -6.92
C PHE A 109 16.31 5.07 -7.12
N GLY A 110 17.41 4.95 -6.39
CA GLY A 110 18.43 5.99 -6.29
C GLY A 110 18.02 7.13 -5.35
N ALA A 111 19.02 7.82 -4.79
CA ALA A 111 18.80 8.89 -3.81
C ALA A 111 18.10 10.11 -4.42
N ASP A 112 18.40 10.41 -5.69
CA ASP A 112 17.93 11.60 -6.41
C ASP A 112 16.80 11.32 -7.39
N HIS A 113 16.01 10.25 -7.17
CA HIS A 113 14.88 9.94 -8.05
C HIS A 113 13.90 11.13 -8.12
N PRO A 114 13.50 11.59 -9.32
CA PRO A 114 12.76 12.85 -9.46
C PRO A 114 11.39 12.85 -8.75
N VAL A 115 10.72 11.70 -8.66
CA VAL A 115 9.38 11.61 -8.06
C VAL A 115 9.29 10.72 -6.82
N VAL A 116 10.26 9.81 -6.57
CA VAL A 116 10.23 8.88 -5.42
C VAL A 116 11.07 9.41 -4.28
N LYS A 117 10.47 9.50 -3.08
CA LYS A 117 11.15 9.88 -1.83
C LYS A 117 10.69 8.97 -0.70
N ILE A 118 11.52 8.00 -0.32
CA ILE A 118 11.27 7.11 0.82
C ILE A 118 12.24 7.48 1.95
N ARG A 119 11.70 7.66 3.15
CA ARG A 119 12.47 8.03 4.34
C ARG A 119 12.14 7.11 5.50
N GLN A 120 13.12 6.93 6.39
CA GLN A 120 12.84 6.30 7.67
C GLN A 120 11.94 7.20 8.50
N GLY A 121 10.88 6.61 9.08
CA GLY A 121 9.98 7.36 9.94
C GLY A 121 8.89 6.50 10.56
N ASP A 122 8.53 6.86 11.78
CA ASP A 122 7.38 6.30 12.49
C ASP A 122 6.11 7.06 12.07
N MET A 123 5.13 6.39 11.46
CA MET A 123 3.86 7.00 11.04
C MET A 123 3.13 7.73 12.19
N CYS A 124 3.42 7.36 13.44
CA CYS A 124 2.86 8.04 14.61
C CYS A 124 3.52 9.42 14.88
N LYS A 125 4.66 9.73 14.25
CA LYS A 125 5.47 10.93 14.57
C LYS A 125 5.76 11.83 13.38
N VAL A 126 5.93 11.25 12.18
CA VAL A 126 6.30 12.00 10.97
C VAL A 126 5.20 12.96 10.53
N ASP A 127 5.58 14.08 9.94
CA ASP A 127 4.64 14.97 9.26
C ASP A 127 4.24 14.37 7.91
N PHE A 128 2.93 14.31 7.65
CA PHE A 128 2.40 13.77 6.40
C PHE A 128 2.44 14.78 5.25
N GLY A 129 2.40 16.08 5.56
CA GLY A 129 2.20 17.13 4.56
C GLY A 129 0.85 16.95 3.84
N GLN A 130 0.76 17.44 2.61
CA GLN A 130 -0.42 17.28 1.74
C GLN A 130 -0.21 16.08 0.80
N ALA A 131 -1.26 15.31 0.53
CA ALA A 131 -1.27 14.23 -0.44
C ALA A 131 -2.67 14.05 -1.01
N ASP A 132 -2.79 13.69 -2.30
CA ASP A 132 -4.07 13.39 -2.95
C ASP A 132 -4.54 11.97 -2.65
N VAL A 133 -3.57 11.07 -2.52
CA VAL A 133 -3.78 9.66 -2.18
C VAL A 133 -2.87 9.26 -1.02
N VAL A 134 -3.46 8.70 0.04
CA VAL A 134 -2.72 8.07 1.15
C VAL A 134 -3.00 6.57 1.14
N THR A 135 -1.96 5.77 1.28
CA THR A 135 -2.07 4.30 1.40
C THR A 135 -1.48 3.83 2.73
N ILE A 136 -2.09 2.83 3.34
CA ILE A 136 -1.53 2.02 4.43
C ILE A 136 -1.89 0.56 4.16
N LEU A 137 -0.93 -0.19 3.65
CA LEU A 137 -1.14 -1.58 3.29
C LEU A 137 -0.57 -2.48 4.38
N ASP A 138 -1.46 -3.09 5.19
CA ASP A 138 -1.12 -4.04 6.26
C ASP A 138 -0.19 -3.48 7.36
N ALA A 139 -0.31 -2.21 7.71
CA ALA A 139 0.56 -1.61 8.72
C ALA A 139 -0.19 -1.02 9.94
N LEU A 140 -1.50 -0.76 9.84
CA LEU A 140 -2.26 -0.15 10.95
C LEU A 140 -2.35 -1.03 12.20
N HIS A 141 -2.36 -2.34 12.05
CA HIS A 141 -2.48 -3.26 13.18
C HIS A 141 -1.20 -3.37 14.03
N TYR A 142 -0.07 -2.80 13.60
CA TYR A 142 1.16 -2.74 14.39
C TYR A 142 1.15 -1.64 15.46
N ILE A 143 0.24 -0.69 15.39
CA ILE A 143 0.10 0.40 16.37
C ILE A 143 -1.19 0.24 17.15
N ASN A 144 -1.17 0.64 18.45
CA ASN A 144 -2.33 0.48 19.34
C ASN A 144 -3.53 1.34 18.91
N HIS A 145 -4.70 1.02 19.43
CA HIS A 145 -5.97 1.64 19.03
C HIS A 145 -6.01 3.17 19.19
N LEU A 146 -5.29 3.72 20.19
CA LEU A 146 -5.21 5.17 20.38
C LEU A 146 -4.40 5.83 19.27
N ARG A 147 -3.22 5.26 18.97
CA ARG A 147 -2.36 5.74 17.87
C ARG A 147 -3.01 5.56 16.51
N GLN A 148 -3.78 4.47 16.30
CA GLN A 148 -4.57 4.31 15.07
C GLN A 148 -5.51 5.50 14.86
N LYS A 149 -6.27 5.91 15.90
CA LYS A 149 -7.18 7.07 15.83
C LYS A 149 -6.43 8.37 15.50
N ASP A 150 -5.27 8.59 16.09
CA ASP A 150 -4.45 9.78 15.83
C ASP A 150 -3.93 9.80 14.39
N VAL A 151 -3.33 8.71 13.92
CA VAL A 151 -2.86 8.57 12.54
C VAL A 151 -3.98 8.81 11.54
N LEU A 152 -5.17 8.23 11.76
CA LEU A 152 -6.31 8.42 10.86
C LEU A 152 -6.83 9.86 10.83
N LYS A 153 -6.84 10.59 11.97
CA LYS A 153 -7.17 12.02 12.02
C LYS A 153 -6.17 12.85 11.21
N ARG A 154 -4.89 12.55 11.34
CA ARG A 154 -3.82 13.24 10.61
C ARG A 154 -3.88 12.95 9.11
N ILE A 155 -4.25 11.74 8.70
CA ILE A 155 -4.50 11.40 7.29
C ILE A 155 -5.68 12.23 6.76
N TYR A 156 -6.79 12.30 7.50
CA TYR A 156 -7.94 13.11 7.09
C TYR A 156 -7.56 14.58 6.89
N ALA A 157 -6.72 15.13 7.76
CA ALA A 157 -6.22 16.49 7.64
C ALA A 157 -5.27 16.70 6.44
N ALA A 158 -4.43 15.71 6.11
CA ALA A 158 -3.48 15.75 5.01
C ALA A 158 -4.13 15.66 3.62
N LEU A 159 -5.34 15.11 3.53
CA LEU A 159 -6.06 14.94 2.28
C LEU A 159 -6.85 16.22 1.90
N PRO A 160 -6.83 16.65 0.63
CA PRO A 160 -7.72 17.69 0.13
C PRO A 160 -9.17 17.17 0.03
N PRO A 161 -10.16 18.05 -0.25
CA PRO A 161 -11.48 17.63 -0.68
C PRO A 161 -11.38 16.64 -1.86
N ALA A 162 -12.22 15.60 -1.89
CA ALA A 162 -12.16 14.47 -2.81
C ALA A 162 -10.90 13.61 -2.72
N GLY A 163 -9.99 13.86 -1.78
CA GLY A 163 -8.80 13.06 -1.53
C GLY A 163 -9.12 11.62 -1.14
N LEU A 164 -8.21 10.70 -1.44
CA LEU A 164 -8.40 9.25 -1.33
C LEU A 164 -7.50 8.64 -0.27
N PHE A 165 -8.09 7.89 0.67
CA PHE A 165 -7.37 7.07 1.63
C PHE A 165 -7.67 5.58 1.39
N LEU A 166 -6.63 4.78 1.25
CA LEU A 166 -6.71 3.35 0.94
C LEU A 166 -6.00 2.51 2.02
N PRO A 167 -6.63 2.26 3.17
CA PRO A 167 -6.11 1.29 4.12
C PRO A 167 -6.52 -0.12 3.72
N ARG A 168 -5.57 -1.06 3.76
CA ARG A 168 -5.89 -2.48 3.81
C ARG A 168 -5.80 -2.97 5.26
N VAL A 169 -6.85 -3.63 5.72
CA VAL A 169 -6.98 -4.11 7.10
C VAL A 169 -7.42 -5.58 7.12
N GLY A 170 -7.03 -6.29 8.17
CA GLY A 170 -7.60 -7.58 8.50
C GLY A 170 -8.88 -7.40 9.33
N ASP A 171 -9.93 -8.18 9.03
CA ASP A 171 -11.13 -8.21 9.84
C ASP A 171 -10.97 -9.14 11.05
N ALA A 172 -10.81 -8.58 12.25
CA ALA A 172 -10.71 -9.36 13.48
C ALA A 172 -12.00 -10.15 13.82
N GLY A 173 -13.11 -9.84 13.17
CA GLY A 173 -14.37 -10.58 13.29
C GLY A 173 -14.46 -11.82 12.39
N ALA A 174 -13.53 -12.01 11.46
CA ALA A 174 -13.56 -13.11 10.48
C ALA A 174 -13.16 -14.48 11.05
N GLY A 175 -12.81 -14.58 12.34
CA GLY A 175 -12.47 -15.85 12.99
C GLY A 175 -11.17 -16.46 12.43
N LEU A 176 -11.22 -17.72 11.99
CA LEU A 176 -10.04 -18.47 11.54
C LEU A 176 -9.21 -17.76 10.45
N PRO A 177 -9.79 -17.17 9.40
CA PRO A 177 -9.04 -16.40 8.39
C PRO A 177 -8.19 -15.26 8.98
N TYR A 178 -8.67 -14.58 10.02
CA TYR A 178 -7.91 -13.54 10.71
C TYR A 178 -6.71 -14.11 11.49
N HIS A 179 -6.88 -15.24 12.16
CA HIS A 179 -5.77 -15.90 12.86
C HIS A 179 -4.68 -16.38 11.90
N ILE A 180 -5.06 -16.83 10.71
CA ILE A 180 -4.10 -17.19 9.64
C ILE A 180 -3.31 -15.94 9.19
N CYS A 181 -3.98 -14.81 8.96
CA CYS A 181 -3.29 -13.55 8.65
C CYS A 181 -2.26 -13.19 9.72
N ASN A 182 -2.68 -13.19 11.00
CA ASN A 182 -1.78 -12.86 12.11
C ASN A 182 -0.58 -13.81 12.19
N TRP A 183 -0.78 -15.10 11.98
CA TRP A 183 0.31 -16.07 11.97
C TRP A 183 1.30 -15.80 10.83
N VAL A 184 0.80 -15.50 9.63
CA VAL A 184 1.64 -15.13 8.48
C VAL A 184 2.41 -13.84 8.77
N ASP A 185 1.78 -12.82 9.35
CA ASP A 185 2.43 -11.57 9.72
C ASP A 185 3.56 -11.79 10.73
N HIS A 186 3.33 -12.63 11.74
CA HIS A 186 4.39 -13.02 12.69
C HIS A 186 5.54 -13.75 12.00
N ALA A 187 5.25 -14.71 11.12
CA ALA A 187 6.27 -15.46 10.40
C ALA A 187 7.09 -14.56 9.45
N VAL A 188 6.42 -13.73 8.65
CA VAL A 188 7.09 -12.79 7.72
C VAL A 188 7.95 -11.79 8.48
N THR A 189 7.45 -11.23 9.57
CA THR A 189 8.18 -10.25 10.37
C THR A 189 9.38 -10.88 11.08
N PHE A 190 9.23 -12.12 11.57
CA PHE A 190 10.35 -12.88 12.14
C PHE A 190 11.44 -13.16 11.10
N VAL A 191 11.09 -13.60 9.88
CA VAL A 191 12.05 -13.81 8.78
C VAL A 191 12.75 -12.50 8.38
N ARG A 192 12.07 -11.36 8.52
CA ARG A 192 12.66 -10.02 8.30
C ARG A 192 13.56 -9.56 9.47
N GLY A 193 13.69 -10.37 10.52
CA GLY A 193 14.58 -10.11 11.68
C GLY A 193 13.92 -9.26 12.78
N HIS A 194 12.58 -9.23 12.86
CA HIS A 194 11.83 -8.47 13.86
C HIS A 194 10.91 -9.36 14.68
N ARG A 195 10.67 -8.96 15.94
CA ARG A 195 9.66 -9.54 16.79
C ARG A 195 8.46 -8.58 16.86
N LEU A 196 7.29 -9.07 16.49
CA LEU A 196 6.04 -8.33 16.69
C LEU A 196 5.57 -8.51 18.15
N PRO A 197 5.39 -7.43 18.92
CA PRO A 197 4.96 -7.56 20.32
C PRO A 197 3.48 -7.95 20.40
N THR A 198 2.58 -7.19 19.80
CA THR A 198 1.12 -7.38 19.84
C THR A 198 0.50 -6.79 18.59
N LEU A 199 -0.46 -7.48 18.00
CA LEU A 199 -1.25 -6.99 16.86
C LEU A 199 -2.59 -6.42 17.38
N TYR A 200 -2.91 -5.21 16.95
CA TYR A 200 -4.10 -4.47 17.37
C TYR A 200 -5.13 -4.44 16.23
N GLY A 201 -5.71 -5.61 15.93
CA GLY A 201 -6.79 -5.71 14.96
C GLY A 201 -8.09 -5.09 15.47
N ARG A 202 -8.99 -4.78 14.54
CA ARG A 202 -10.39 -4.38 14.80
C ARG A 202 -11.32 -5.21 13.93
N LYS A 203 -12.57 -5.34 14.35
CA LYS A 203 -13.62 -5.86 13.47
C LYS A 203 -13.86 -4.87 12.31
N LEU A 204 -14.27 -5.38 11.17
CA LEU A 204 -14.52 -4.56 9.98
C LEU A 204 -15.50 -3.41 10.28
N ALA A 205 -16.59 -3.69 11.02
CA ALA A 205 -17.55 -2.67 11.40
C ALA A 205 -16.91 -1.53 12.22
N GLU A 206 -16.02 -1.84 13.16
CA GLU A 206 -15.31 -0.83 13.95
C GLU A 206 -14.37 0.05 13.07
N TRP A 207 -13.73 -0.52 12.05
CA TRP A 207 -12.96 0.25 11.08
C TRP A 207 -13.83 1.21 10.29
N ILE A 208 -14.98 0.72 9.77
CA ILE A 208 -15.92 1.51 8.99
C ILE A 208 -16.49 2.66 9.84
N ASP A 209 -16.93 2.37 11.06
CA ASP A 209 -17.49 3.37 11.97
C ASP A 209 -16.45 4.44 12.34
N LEU A 210 -15.22 4.02 12.62
CA LEU A 210 -14.13 4.94 12.93
C LEU A 210 -13.84 5.90 11.77
N LEU A 211 -13.82 5.41 10.54
CA LEU A 211 -13.55 6.21 9.35
C LEU A 211 -14.73 7.12 8.98
N LYS A 212 -15.98 6.62 9.09
CA LYS A 212 -17.18 7.43 8.90
C LYS A 212 -17.29 8.56 9.91
N ASN A 213 -16.96 8.29 11.19
CA ASN A 213 -16.95 9.30 12.24
C ASN A 213 -15.88 10.38 12.04
N LEU A 214 -14.84 10.11 11.24
CA LEU A 214 -13.87 11.11 10.80
C LEU A 214 -14.35 11.93 9.59
N GLY A 215 -15.46 11.55 8.98
CA GLY A 215 -16.04 12.23 7.82
C GLY A 215 -15.78 11.56 6.47
N PHE A 216 -15.16 10.40 6.41
CA PHE A 216 -14.97 9.68 5.14
C PHE A 216 -16.26 9.02 4.63
N GLN A 217 -16.43 9.02 3.31
CA GLN A 217 -17.28 8.06 2.63
C GLN A 217 -16.49 6.76 2.46
N VAL A 218 -17.03 5.63 2.92
CA VAL A 218 -16.28 4.36 3.02
C VAL A 218 -16.98 3.28 2.21
N GLU A 219 -16.25 2.71 1.26
CA GLU A 219 -16.62 1.51 0.51
C GLU A 219 -15.66 0.37 0.88
N THR A 220 -16.12 -0.87 0.79
CA THR A 220 -15.31 -2.05 1.10
C THR A 220 -15.05 -2.88 -0.15
N MET A 221 -13.82 -3.37 -0.30
CA MET A 221 -13.45 -4.27 -1.39
C MET A 221 -12.71 -5.49 -0.82
N PRO A 222 -13.32 -6.70 -0.85
CA PRO A 222 -12.65 -7.92 -0.42
C PRO A 222 -11.38 -8.17 -1.24
N MET A 223 -10.27 -8.56 -0.57
CA MET A 223 -8.94 -8.74 -1.16
C MET A 223 -8.34 -10.12 -0.90
N SER A 224 -9.19 -11.12 -0.69
CA SER A 224 -8.73 -12.47 -0.41
C SER A 224 -8.59 -13.37 -1.65
N GLU A 225 -9.33 -13.13 -2.74
CA GLU A 225 -9.33 -13.95 -3.98
C GLU A 225 -9.34 -15.46 -3.73
N GLY A 226 -10.23 -15.94 -2.85
CA GLY A 226 -10.33 -17.36 -2.51
C GLY A 226 -9.19 -17.89 -1.61
N LYS A 227 -8.27 -17.04 -1.17
CA LYS A 227 -7.29 -17.38 -0.13
C LYS A 227 -7.93 -17.27 1.26
N PRO A 228 -7.46 -18.04 2.25
CA PRO A 228 -7.99 -18.04 3.60
C PRO A 228 -7.52 -16.80 4.41
N PHE A 229 -7.59 -15.61 3.81
CA PHE A 229 -7.20 -14.35 4.43
C PHE A 229 -8.42 -13.46 4.67
N ALA A 230 -8.39 -12.69 5.76
CA ALA A 230 -9.43 -11.72 6.13
C ALA A 230 -9.11 -10.29 5.64
N ASN A 231 -8.32 -10.14 4.57
CA ASN A 231 -7.86 -8.84 4.09
C ASN A 231 -8.96 -8.12 3.32
N ILE A 232 -9.22 -6.89 3.74
CA ILE A 232 -10.22 -6.01 3.12
C ILE A 232 -9.57 -4.66 2.84
N MET A 233 -9.72 -4.19 1.61
CA MET A 233 -9.42 -2.81 1.26
C MET A 233 -10.60 -1.92 1.58
N LEU A 234 -10.35 -0.82 2.28
CA LEU A 234 -11.32 0.24 2.47
C LEU A 234 -10.98 1.38 1.50
N ILE A 235 -11.96 1.77 0.69
CA ILE A 235 -11.85 2.91 -0.21
C ILE A 235 -12.53 4.07 0.49
N CYS A 236 -11.72 4.98 1.04
CA CYS A 236 -12.18 6.09 1.87
C CYS A 236 -12.00 7.40 1.10
N ARG A 237 -13.10 8.05 0.73
CA ARG A 237 -13.07 9.34 0.04
C ARG A 237 -13.44 10.47 0.99
N LYS A 238 -12.63 11.52 1.02
CA LYS A 238 -12.99 12.76 1.71
C LYS A 238 -14.06 13.47 0.88
N PRO A 239 -15.17 13.90 1.47
CA PRO A 239 -16.19 14.69 0.73
C PRO A 239 -15.60 15.95 0.07
N LYS A 240 -16.28 16.42 -0.98
CA LYS A 240 -15.94 17.69 -1.65
C LYS A 240 -16.25 18.89 -0.77
#